data_40c5645e8b738b4885b3b47770e13b42
#
_entry.id   40c5645e8b738b4885b3b47770e13b42
#
_cell.length_a   1.000
_cell.length_b   1.000
_cell.length_c   1.000
_cell.angle_alpha   90.00
_cell.angle_beta   90.00
_cell.angle_gamma   90.00
#
_symmetry.space_group_name_H-M   'P 1'
#
loop_
_entity.id
_entity.type
_entity.pdbx_description
1 polymer ?
#
loop_
_entity_poly.entity_id
_entity_poly.type
_entity_poly.pdbx_seq_one_letter_code
_entity_poly.pdbx_strand_id
1 'polypeptide(L)'
;MREAGRLTTSVFTDYHDNMPWHKALHAKGWVAPSWPKEYGGTGWTDMQKYIFASECARAETPHIAPMGLRMCGPVLMKYGTQEQKDFYLPRMLSGEDYWCQGYSEPGSGSDLA
;
A
#
# COMPACT_ATOMS: atom_id res chain seq x y z
N MET A 1 -17.99 4.72 -4.61
CA MET A 1 -16.67 4.26 -5.10
C MET A 1 -16.27 4.84 -6.46
N ARG A 2 -17.17 4.92 -7.45
CA ARG A 2 -16.84 5.54 -8.76
C ARG A 2 -16.49 7.03 -8.71
N GLU A 3 -17.03 7.78 -7.75
CA GLU A 3 -16.71 9.20 -7.60
C GLU A 3 -15.33 9.42 -6.97
N ALA A 4 -14.95 8.63 -5.98
CA ALA A 4 -13.62 8.70 -5.37
C ALA A 4 -12.52 8.28 -6.37
N GLY A 5 -12.76 7.28 -7.22
CA GLY A 5 -11.81 6.85 -8.24
C GLY A 5 -11.53 7.87 -9.34
N ARG A 6 -12.48 8.77 -9.62
CA ARG A 6 -12.32 9.82 -10.65
C ARG A 6 -11.39 10.96 -10.24
N LEU A 7 -11.16 11.13 -8.96
CA LEU A 7 -10.38 12.25 -8.44
C LEU A 7 -8.89 11.95 -8.34
N THR A 8 -8.45 10.74 -8.61
CA THR A 8 -7.10 10.30 -8.24
C THR A 8 -6.28 9.82 -9.42
N THR A 9 -5.65 10.74 -10.11
CA THR A 9 -4.45 10.45 -10.90
C THR A 9 -3.17 10.49 -10.05
N SER A 10 -3.30 10.84 -8.77
CA SER A 10 -2.19 11.00 -7.82
C SER A 10 -2.09 9.82 -6.86
N VAL A 11 -0.87 9.43 -6.52
CA VAL A 11 -0.59 8.48 -5.42
C VAL A 11 -0.92 9.07 -4.04
N PHE A 12 -1.13 10.37 -3.98
CA PHE A 12 -1.54 11.11 -2.78
C PHE A 12 -3.06 11.24 -2.76
N THR A 13 -3.72 10.26 -2.19
CA THR A 13 -5.17 10.26 -2.02
C THR A 13 -5.52 10.46 -0.56
N ASP A 14 -6.70 11.04 -0.31
CA ASP A 14 -7.18 11.22 1.05
C ASP A 14 -7.38 9.85 1.73
N TYR A 15 -6.97 9.76 2.98
CA TYR A 15 -7.14 8.58 3.81
C TYR A 15 -8.60 8.08 3.82
N HIS A 16 -9.55 8.99 3.98
CA HIS A 16 -10.97 8.65 4.08
C HIS A 16 -11.52 8.07 2.76
N ASP A 17 -11.02 8.52 1.62
CA ASP A 17 -11.44 8.01 0.31
C ASP A 17 -10.92 6.60 0.04
N ASN A 18 -9.76 6.26 0.58
CA ASN A 18 -9.09 4.99 0.33
C ASN A 18 -9.49 3.88 1.31
N MET A 19 -9.81 4.23 2.55
CA MET A 19 -9.98 3.25 3.60
C MET A 19 -11.10 2.24 3.38
N PRO A 20 -12.27 2.58 2.81
CA PRO A 20 -13.29 1.57 2.53
C PRO A 20 -12.80 0.47 1.60
N TRP A 21 -12.03 0.84 0.56
CA TRP A 21 -11.43 -0.09 -0.38
C TRP A 21 -10.29 -0.90 0.27
N HIS A 22 -9.41 -0.23 1.02
CA HIS A 22 -8.33 -0.87 1.76
C HIS A 22 -8.88 -1.96 2.70
N LYS A 23 -9.92 -1.65 3.46
CA LYS A 23 -10.57 -2.61 4.37
C LYS A 23 -11.20 -3.79 3.63
N ALA A 24 -11.83 -3.54 2.48
CA ALA A 24 -12.40 -4.59 1.66
C ALA A 24 -11.31 -5.54 1.14
N LEU A 25 -10.18 -5.02 0.70
CA LEU A 25 -9.02 -5.81 0.29
C LEU A 25 -8.40 -6.56 1.47
N HIS A 26 -8.27 -5.91 2.63
CA HIS A 26 -7.73 -6.55 3.83
C HIS A 26 -8.59 -7.74 4.26
N ALA A 27 -9.90 -7.62 4.24
CA ALA A 27 -10.82 -8.71 4.56
C ALA A 27 -10.64 -9.94 3.65
N LYS A 28 -10.17 -9.73 2.42
CA LYS A 28 -9.84 -10.81 1.48
C LYS A 28 -8.37 -11.25 1.50
N GLY A 29 -7.52 -10.56 2.24
CA GLY A 29 -6.07 -10.81 2.23
C GLY A 29 -5.37 -10.35 0.95
N TRP A 30 -5.89 -9.33 0.24
CA TRP A 30 -5.43 -8.89 -1.08
C TRP A 30 -4.79 -7.50 -1.11
N VAL A 31 -4.45 -6.95 0.05
CA VAL A 31 -3.87 -5.59 0.16
C VAL A 31 -2.48 -5.51 -0.46
N ALA A 32 -1.65 -6.50 -0.21
CA ALA A 32 -0.26 -6.53 -0.64
C ALA A 32 0.06 -7.82 -1.42
N PRO A 33 -0.45 -7.98 -2.65
CA PRO A 33 -0.26 -9.22 -3.41
C PRO A 33 1.20 -9.58 -3.67
N SER A 34 2.09 -8.57 -3.71
CA SER A 34 3.52 -8.75 -3.98
C SER A 34 4.36 -9.05 -2.74
N TRP A 35 3.77 -8.97 -1.55
CA TRP A 35 4.48 -9.35 -0.34
C TRP A 35 4.70 -10.86 -0.26
N PRO A 36 5.78 -11.33 0.40
CA PRO A 36 5.92 -12.74 0.75
C PRO A 36 4.69 -13.24 1.50
N LYS A 37 4.29 -14.46 1.23
CA LYS A 37 3.09 -15.06 1.84
C LYS A 37 3.15 -15.09 3.37
N GLU A 38 4.34 -15.28 3.93
CA GLU A 38 4.60 -15.26 5.37
C GLU A 38 4.27 -13.92 6.04
N TYR A 39 4.31 -12.82 5.27
CA TYR A 39 3.98 -11.47 5.76
C TYR A 39 2.59 -10.98 5.34
N GLY A 40 1.77 -11.86 4.78
CA GLY A 40 0.40 -11.53 4.39
C GLY A 40 0.19 -11.30 2.90
N GLY A 41 1.17 -11.61 2.06
CA GLY A 41 1.02 -11.65 0.61
C GLY A 41 0.12 -12.79 0.14
N THR A 42 -0.34 -12.72 -1.11
CA THR A 42 -1.31 -13.66 -1.66
C THR A 42 -0.71 -14.96 -2.17
N GLY A 43 0.59 -14.99 -2.46
CA GLY A 43 1.23 -16.10 -3.15
C GLY A 43 0.79 -16.26 -4.62
N TRP A 44 0.20 -15.23 -5.20
CA TRP A 44 -0.24 -15.24 -6.60
C TRP A 44 0.93 -15.26 -7.57
N THR A 45 0.71 -15.87 -8.73
CA THR A 45 1.61 -15.77 -9.88
C THR A 45 1.61 -14.34 -10.42
N ASP A 46 2.62 -14.00 -11.23
CA ASP A 46 2.69 -12.68 -11.85
C ASP A 46 1.49 -12.41 -12.77
N MET A 47 0.99 -13.43 -13.44
CA MET A 47 -0.23 -13.33 -14.26
C MET A 47 -1.45 -12.99 -13.41
N GLN A 48 -1.61 -13.62 -12.25
CA GLN A 48 -2.71 -13.33 -11.35
C GLN A 48 -2.64 -11.91 -10.78
N LYS A 49 -1.44 -11.45 -10.42
CA LYS A 49 -1.20 -10.05 -10.00
C LYS A 49 -1.56 -9.05 -11.11
N TYR A 50 -1.17 -9.36 -12.35
CA TYR A 50 -1.48 -8.53 -13.51
C TYR A 50 -2.99 -8.46 -13.74
N ILE A 51 -3.70 -9.58 -13.72
CA ILE A 51 -5.16 -9.64 -13.87
C ILE A 51 -5.83 -8.79 -12.78
N PHE A 52 -5.43 -8.96 -11.53
CA PHE A 52 -5.97 -8.19 -10.42
C PHE A 52 -5.76 -6.68 -10.59
N ALA A 53 -4.55 -6.26 -10.93
CA ALA A 53 -4.24 -4.86 -11.18
C ALA A 53 -5.07 -4.29 -12.36
N SER A 54 -5.21 -5.07 -13.43
CA SER A 54 -6.00 -4.68 -14.61
C SER A 54 -7.49 -4.54 -14.28
N GLU A 55 -8.05 -5.45 -13.50
CA GLU A 55 -9.45 -5.38 -13.07
C GLU A 55 -9.69 -4.20 -12.11
N CYS A 56 -8.76 -3.92 -11.21
CA CYS A 56 -8.81 -2.73 -10.35
C CYS A 56 -8.82 -1.44 -11.19
N ALA A 57 -7.94 -1.35 -12.19
CA ALA A 57 -7.87 -0.20 -13.08
C ALA A 57 -9.16 -0.04 -13.91
N ARG A 58 -9.70 -1.14 -14.44
CA ARG A 58 -10.96 -1.16 -15.20
C ARG A 58 -12.14 -0.74 -14.33
N ALA A 59 -12.18 -1.18 -13.08
CA ALA A 59 -13.23 -0.83 -12.12
C ALA A 59 -13.07 0.57 -11.52
N GLU A 60 -11.99 1.28 -11.87
CA GLU A 60 -11.65 2.60 -11.32
C GLU A 60 -11.64 2.60 -9.77
N THR A 61 -11.04 1.55 -9.17
CA THR A 61 -10.91 1.48 -7.71
C THR A 61 -9.95 2.55 -7.19
N PRO A 62 -10.11 3.02 -5.94
CA PRO A 62 -9.15 3.92 -5.34
C PRO A 62 -7.74 3.32 -5.29
N HIS A 63 -6.71 4.15 -5.44
CA HIS A 63 -5.33 3.73 -5.25
C HIS A 63 -5.03 3.53 -3.76
N ILE A 64 -4.44 2.41 -3.41
CA ILE A 64 -3.92 2.20 -2.07
C ILE A 64 -2.60 2.95 -1.91
N ALA A 65 -2.46 3.72 -0.84
CA ALA A 65 -1.25 4.51 -0.58
C ALA A 65 0.00 3.62 -0.53
N PRO A 66 1.04 3.94 -1.32
CA PRO A 66 2.19 3.04 -1.48
C PRO A 66 3.24 3.17 -0.37
N MET A 67 3.20 4.22 0.45
CA MET A 67 4.29 4.56 1.38
C MET A 67 4.57 3.44 2.38
N GLY A 68 3.55 2.86 3.00
CA GLY A 68 3.70 1.69 3.86
C GLY A 68 3.95 0.42 3.05
N LEU A 69 3.03 0.07 2.18
CA LEU A 69 2.98 -1.24 1.53
C LEU A 69 4.09 -1.49 0.51
N ARG A 70 4.52 -0.47 -0.25
CA ARG A 70 5.51 -0.61 -1.32
C ARG A 70 6.88 -0.06 -0.96
N MET A 71 6.99 0.78 0.05
CA MET A 71 8.24 1.41 0.45
C MET A 71 8.72 0.92 1.81
N CYS A 72 8.04 1.26 2.90
CA CYS A 72 8.47 0.91 4.25
C CYS A 72 8.39 -0.60 4.53
N GLY A 73 7.31 -1.26 4.11
CA GLY A 73 7.12 -2.70 4.34
C GLY A 73 8.28 -3.55 3.83
N PRO A 74 8.67 -3.44 2.55
CA PRO A 74 9.83 -4.18 2.02
C PRO A 74 11.14 -3.90 2.76
N VAL A 75 11.37 -2.67 3.22
CA VAL A 75 12.55 -2.31 4.02
C VAL A 75 12.53 -3.02 5.37
N LEU A 76 11.38 -3.01 6.05
CA LEU A 76 11.24 -3.72 7.33
C LEU A 76 11.41 -5.22 7.16
N MET A 77 10.87 -5.83 6.10
CA MET A 77 11.04 -7.25 5.84
C MET A 77 12.51 -7.63 5.69
N LYS A 78 13.31 -6.77 5.06
CA LYS A 78 14.72 -7.03 4.78
C LYS A 78 15.64 -6.68 5.95
N TYR A 79 15.41 -5.56 6.61
CA TYR A 79 16.35 -4.99 7.59
C TYR A 79 15.78 -4.82 8.99
N GLY A 80 14.47 -4.91 9.17
CA GLY A 80 13.81 -4.74 10.45
C GLY A 80 14.07 -5.90 11.41
N THR A 81 13.98 -5.62 12.71
CA THR A 81 13.96 -6.66 13.74
C THR A 81 12.65 -7.44 13.66
N GLN A 82 12.62 -8.63 14.25
CA GLN A 82 11.38 -9.42 14.32
C GLN A 82 10.25 -8.65 15.02
N GLU A 83 10.59 -7.97 16.11
CA GLU A 83 9.64 -7.14 16.86
C GLU A 83 9.03 -6.03 16.00
N GLN A 84 9.85 -5.33 15.20
CA GLN A 84 9.38 -4.31 14.26
C GLN A 84 8.45 -4.90 13.19
N LYS A 85 8.82 -6.05 12.63
CA LYS A 85 7.99 -6.74 11.63
C LYS A 85 6.63 -7.15 12.22
N ASP A 86 6.63 -7.76 13.38
CA ASP A 86 5.42 -8.24 14.05
C ASP A 86 4.47 -7.10 14.43
N PHE A 87 5.02 -5.94 14.74
CA PHE A 87 4.24 -4.77 15.10
C PHE A 87 3.71 -4.00 13.87
N TYR A 88 4.59 -3.65 12.93
CA TYR A 88 4.24 -2.71 11.85
C TYR A 88 3.58 -3.37 10.64
N LEU A 89 4.03 -4.56 10.22
CA LEU A 89 3.53 -5.15 8.97
C LEU A 89 2.03 -5.48 9.02
N PRO A 90 1.47 -6.06 10.09
CA PRO A 90 0.04 -6.27 10.18
C PRO A 90 -0.77 -4.97 10.16
N ARG A 91 -0.25 -3.89 10.75
CA ARG A 91 -0.90 -2.59 10.83
C ARG A 91 -0.91 -1.87 9.47
N MET A 92 0.12 -2.08 8.65
CA MET A 92 0.14 -1.63 7.25
C MET A 92 -0.93 -2.35 6.42
N LEU A 93 -1.07 -3.67 6.60
CA LEU A 93 -2.07 -4.47 5.87
C LEU A 93 -3.49 -4.08 6.26
N SER A 94 -3.76 -3.89 7.53
CA SER A 94 -5.10 -3.49 8.00
C SER A 94 -5.47 -2.05 7.66
N GLY A 95 -4.47 -1.20 7.38
CA GLY A 95 -4.65 0.24 7.21
C GLY A 95 -4.83 0.99 8.52
N GLU A 96 -4.52 0.37 9.66
CA GLU A 96 -4.53 1.03 10.96
C GLU A 96 -3.49 2.15 11.02
N ASP A 97 -2.30 1.91 10.42
CA ASP A 97 -1.26 2.91 10.26
C ASP A 97 -1.25 3.47 8.83
N TYR A 98 -1.27 4.77 8.70
CA TYR A 98 -1.12 5.48 7.45
C TYR A 98 0.28 6.12 7.36
N TRP A 99 1.06 5.68 6.39
CA TRP A 99 2.47 6.01 6.27
C TRP A 99 2.70 7.20 5.34
N CYS A 100 3.71 7.99 5.63
CA CYS A 100 4.16 9.11 4.79
C CYS A 100 5.68 9.05 4.57
N GLN A 101 6.15 9.82 3.60
CA GLN A 101 7.58 10.08 3.38
C GLN A 101 7.99 11.37 4.09
N GLY A 102 9.15 11.34 4.75
CA GLY A 102 9.75 12.48 5.41
C GLY A 102 11.11 12.83 4.81
N TYR A 103 11.20 12.94 3.47
CA TYR A 103 12.45 13.25 2.77
C TYR A 103 12.60 14.74 2.48
N SER A 104 11.80 15.25 1.55
CA SER A 104 11.88 16.65 1.14
C SER A 104 11.31 17.60 2.19
N GLU A 105 11.96 18.73 2.37
CA GLU A 105 11.53 19.82 3.24
C GLU A 105 11.30 21.09 2.40
N PRO A 106 10.67 22.14 2.94
CA PRO A 106 10.46 23.38 2.17
C PRO A 106 11.72 23.99 1.58
N GLY A 107 12.87 23.81 2.23
CA GLY A 107 14.16 24.32 1.78
C GLY A 107 15.09 23.29 1.14
N SER A 108 14.68 22.03 1.00
CA SER A 108 15.56 20.96 0.50
C SER A 108 14.72 19.86 -0.15
N GLY A 109 14.99 19.58 -1.40
CA GLY A 109 14.28 18.54 -2.19
C GLY A 109 15.27 17.73 -3.03
N SER A 110 15.50 18.12 -4.29
CA SER A 110 16.43 17.43 -5.19
C SER A 110 17.89 17.43 -4.69
N ASP A 111 18.23 18.31 -3.79
CA ASP A 111 19.51 18.47 -3.11
C ASP A 111 19.51 17.94 -1.68
N LEU A 112 18.73 16.91 -1.43
CA LEU A 112 18.55 16.34 -0.09
C LEU A 112 19.79 15.65 0.48
N ALA A 113 20.77 15.30 -0.33
CA ALA A 113 21.96 14.58 0.08
C ALA A 113 23.02 15.48 0.73
#